data_66e1f9864a7be3d643e6d915235d6374
#
_entry.id   66e1f9864a7be3d643e6d915235d6374
#
_cell.length_a   1.000
_cell.length_b   1.000
_cell.length_c   1.000
_cell.angle_alpha   90.00
_cell.angle_beta   90.00
_cell.angle_gamma   90.00
#
_symmetry.space_group_name_H-M   'P 1'
#
loop_
_entity.id
_entity.type
_entity.pdbx_description
1 polymer ?
#
loop_
_entity_poly.entity_id
_entity_poly.type
_entity_poly.pdbx_seq_one_letter_code
_entity_poly.pdbx_strand_id
1 'polypeptide(L)'
;MVLLYRGTVIIVCLFKRKKNEKMMISRINKIIADSGYQLVLYKKDYKHFGNYIIKFVCSRKMKIKIITDRHEIIFDNKAYPMSLLGDVTKVDRDTLILKFIEMIFNIVKSDDWRLTGQEGYLLFARLKEVFPLEYINSLDDPKMFHEHCSFCWDKVEENKDKKHYCTLDNYHWICNECYNDFEKMFKFNIKE
;
A
#
# COMPACT_ATOMS: atom_id res chain seq x y z
N MET A 1 36.92 26.69 24.72
CA MET A 1 36.96 25.22 24.58
C MET A 1 35.60 24.59 24.35
N VAL A 2 34.50 25.33 24.40
CA VAL A 2 33.09 24.81 24.21
C VAL A 2 32.63 24.83 22.74
N LEU A 3 33.25 25.66 21.88
CA LEU A 3 32.85 25.80 20.46
C LEU A 3 33.34 24.66 19.54
N LEU A 4 34.44 23.97 19.92
CA LEU A 4 34.97 22.83 19.13
C LEU A 4 34.15 21.55 19.28
N TYR A 5 33.45 21.36 20.42
CA TYR A 5 32.58 20.20 20.65
C TYR A 5 31.31 20.23 19.79
N ARG A 6 30.75 21.40 19.54
CA ARG A 6 29.56 21.55 18.68
C ARG A 6 29.84 21.24 17.20
N GLY A 7 31.05 21.62 16.70
CA GLY A 7 31.42 21.35 15.31
C GLY A 7 31.57 19.84 15.01
N THR A 8 32.21 19.11 15.91
CA THR A 8 32.46 17.66 15.74
C THR A 8 31.14 16.85 15.77
N VAL A 9 30.22 17.19 16.66
CA VAL A 9 28.90 16.53 16.74
C VAL A 9 28.08 16.77 15.48
N ILE A 10 28.07 18.00 14.94
CA ILE A 10 27.34 18.33 13.71
C ILE A 10 27.91 17.56 12.52
N ILE A 11 29.22 17.46 12.37
CA ILE A 11 29.86 16.73 11.28
C ILE A 11 29.54 15.23 11.35
N VAL A 12 29.66 14.60 12.51
CA VAL A 12 29.34 13.18 12.72
C VAL A 12 27.85 12.90 12.43
N CYS A 13 26.94 13.78 12.85
CA CYS A 13 25.52 13.67 12.53
C CYS A 13 25.26 13.78 11.02
N LEU A 14 25.92 14.71 10.31
CA LEU A 14 25.79 14.88 8.86
C LEU A 14 26.31 13.67 8.09
N PHE A 15 27.43 13.07 8.49
CA PHE A 15 27.98 11.85 7.87
C PHE A 15 27.07 10.64 8.09
N LYS A 16 26.58 10.39 9.31
CA LYS A 16 25.60 9.34 9.59
C LYS A 16 24.33 9.53 8.77
N ARG A 17 23.83 10.75 8.65
CA ARG A 17 22.65 11.10 7.88
C ARG A 17 22.80 10.74 6.40
N LYS A 18 23.89 11.16 5.74
CA LYS A 18 24.18 10.84 4.33
C LYS A 18 24.34 9.34 4.10
N LYS A 19 24.93 8.61 5.05
CA LYS A 19 25.07 7.16 5.00
C LYS A 19 23.71 6.47 5.05
N ASN A 20 22.81 6.88 5.95
CA ASN A 20 21.48 6.32 6.06
C ASN A 20 20.61 6.60 4.82
N GLU A 21 20.68 7.80 4.25
CA GLU A 21 19.99 8.14 2.99
C GLU A 21 20.47 7.27 1.83
N LYS A 22 21.79 7.09 1.66
CA LYS A 22 22.35 6.21 0.63
C LYS A 22 21.90 4.76 0.81
N MET A 23 21.86 4.28 2.05
CA MET A 23 21.40 2.93 2.37
C MET A 23 19.91 2.74 2.02
N MET A 24 19.05 3.71 2.37
CA MET A 24 17.63 3.68 2.01
C MET A 24 17.42 3.67 0.49
N ILE A 25 18.10 4.57 -0.23
CA ILE A 25 18.04 4.62 -1.70
C ILE A 25 18.49 3.30 -2.31
N SER A 26 19.57 2.71 -1.82
CA SER A 26 20.05 1.39 -2.29
C SER A 26 19.00 0.29 -2.08
N ARG A 27 18.37 0.24 -0.91
CA ARG A 27 17.30 -0.74 -0.61
C ARG A 27 16.07 -0.53 -1.48
N ILE A 28 15.64 0.73 -1.66
CA ILE A 28 14.52 1.06 -2.55
C ILE A 28 14.82 0.62 -3.98
N ASN A 29 16.01 0.94 -4.53
CA ASN A 29 16.38 0.53 -5.88
C ASN A 29 16.39 -0.98 -6.05
N LYS A 30 16.76 -1.74 -5.01
CA LYS A 30 16.67 -3.21 -5.03
C LYS A 30 15.21 -3.69 -5.07
N ILE A 31 14.31 -3.05 -4.32
CA ILE A 31 12.88 -3.40 -4.32
C ILE A 31 12.26 -3.15 -5.69
N ILE A 32 12.57 -2.02 -6.34
CA ILE A 32 11.98 -1.64 -7.63
C ILE A 32 12.70 -2.26 -8.85
N ALA A 33 13.78 -3.01 -8.64
CA ALA A 33 14.47 -3.69 -9.74
C ALA A 33 13.47 -4.51 -10.56
N ASP A 34 13.61 -4.49 -11.88
CA ASP A 34 12.77 -5.21 -12.85
C ASP A 34 11.29 -4.76 -12.91
N SER A 35 10.89 -3.73 -12.18
CA SER A 35 9.52 -3.20 -12.22
C SER A 35 9.25 -2.23 -13.37
N GLY A 36 10.27 -1.81 -14.11
CA GLY A 36 10.18 -0.72 -15.09
C GLY A 36 10.10 0.68 -14.47
N TYR A 37 10.09 0.79 -13.14
CA TYR A 37 10.09 2.07 -12.44
C TYR A 37 11.50 2.52 -12.04
N GLN A 38 11.67 3.83 -11.93
CA GLN A 38 12.88 4.47 -11.44
C GLN A 38 12.57 5.39 -10.26
N LEU A 39 13.42 5.38 -9.26
CA LEU A 39 13.38 6.34 -8.14
C LEU A 39 13.88 7.70 -8.62
N VAL A 40 13.01 8.71 -8.69
CA VAL A 40 13.37 10.06 -9.16
C VAL A 40 13.47 11.08 -8.04
N LEU A 41 12.87 10.80 -6.89
CA LEU A 41 12.97 11.67 -5.72
C LEU A 41 12.94 10.85 -4.45
N TYR A 42 13.94 11.06 -3.60
CA TYR A 42 13.97 10.66 -2.21
C TYR A 42 14.38 11.87 -1.38
N LYS A 43 13.45 12.43 -0.64
CA LYS A 43 13.70 13.60 0.20
C LYS A 43 13.18 13.34 1.60
N LYS A 44 14.03 13.54 2.60
CA LYS A 44 13.68 13.52 4.02
C LYS A 44 13.58 14.94 4.54
N ASP A 45 12.41 15.35 5.00
CA ASP A 45 12.21 16.63 5.64
C ASP A 45 12.48 16.51 7.14
N TYR A 46 13.58 17.05 7.58
CA TYR A 46 14.00 17.00 8.98
C TYR A 46 13.35 18.09 9.85
N LYS A 47 12.75 19.11 9.22
CA LYS A 47 12.02 20.15 9.95
C LYS A 47 10.66 19.65 10.44
N HIS A 48 10.06 18.70 9.70
CA HIS A 48 8.76 18.14 10.01
C HIS A 48 8.90 16.65 10.37
N PHE A 49 9.49 16.35 11.55
CA PHE A 49 9.63 14.98 12.09
C PHE A 49 10.31 13.95 11.16
N GLY A 50 11.12 14.44 10.21
CA GLY A 50 11.80 13.57 9.25
C GLY A 50 10.84 12.90 8.27
N ASN A 51 9.82 13.61 7.81
CA ASN A 51 8.89 13.11 6.80
C ASN A 51 9.61 12.82 5.48
N TYR A 52 9.13 11.80 4.76
CA TYR A 52 9.68 11.44 3.46
C TYR A 52 8.73 11.84 2.34
N ILE A 53 9.33 12.23 1.21
CA ILE A 53 8.67 12.32 -0.08
C ILE A 53 9.46 11.44 -1.03
N ILE A 54 8.83 10.38 -1.53
CA ILE A 54 9.44 9.38 -2.40
C ILE A 54 8.61 9.33 -3.68
N LYS A 55 9.26 9.49 -4.83
CA LYS A 55 8.58 9.47 -6.14
C LYS A 55 9.26 8.49 -7.07
N PHE A 56 8.46 7.73 -7.75
CA PHE A 56 8.84 6.81 -8.80
C PHE A 56 8.14 7.19 -10.12
N VAL A 57 8.80 6.92 -11.22
CA VAL A 57 8.24 7.08 -12.57
C VAL A 57 8.60 5.89 -13.43
N CYS A 58 7.73 5.52 -14.37
CA CYS A 58 8.06 4.59 -15.43
C CYS A 58 7.91 5.26 -16.79
N SER A 59 8.39 4.59 -17.86
CA SER A 59 8.36 5.07 -19.24
C SER A 59 6.93 5.37 -19.76
N ARG A 60 5.90 4.77 -19.17
CA ARG A 60 4.47 4.96 -19.52
C ARG A 60 3.83 6.18 -18.86
N LYS A 61 4.61 7.11 -18.32
CA LYS A 61 4.15 8.29 -17.56
C LYS A 61 3.38 7.98 -16.26
N MET A 62 3.33 6.72 -15.84
CA MET A 62 2.76 6.38 -14.56
C MET A 62 3.68 6.88 -13.43
N LYS A 63 3.07 7.45 -12.42
CA LYS A 63 3.80 8.05 -11.29
C LYS A 63 3.29 7.46 -10.00
N ILE A 64 4.19 6.94 -9.19
CA ILE A 64 3.91 6.55 -7.82
C ILE A 64 4.54 7.58 -6.89
N LYS A 65 3.74 8.14 -5.98
CA LYS A 65 4.20 9.10 -4.98
C LYS A 65 3.80 8.63 -3.60
N ILE A 66 4.78 8.48 -2.73
CA ILE A 66 4.60 8.14 -1.32
C ILE A 66 5.05 9.33 -0.48
N ILE A 67 4.19 9.79 0.39
CA ILE A 67 4.50 10.82 1.40
C ILE A 67 4.33 10.15 2.75
N THR A 68 5.24 10.43 3.68
CA THR A 68 5.07 9.94 5.04
C THR A 68 4.94 11.09 6.00
N ASP A 69 4.03 10.97 6.92
CA ASP A 69 3.91 11.75 8.13
C ASP A 69 4.50 10.97 9.32
N ARG A 70 4.33 11.50 10.53
CA ARG A 70 4.87 10.90 11.77
C ARG A 70 4.38 9.47 12.00
N HIS A 71 3.12 9.19 11.71
CA HIS A 71 2.44 7.93 12.00
C HIS A 71 1.79 7.27 10.80
N GLU A 72 1.81 7.93 9.63
CA GLU A 72 1.04 7.52 8.46
C GLU A 72 1.89 7.54 7.20
N ILE A 73 1.48 6.71 6.23
CA ILE A 73 1.96 6.73 4.85
C ILE A 73 0.79 7.18 3.97
N ILE A 74 0.99 8.24 3.21
CA ILE A 74 0.00 8.74 2.25
C ILE A 74 0.39 8.22 0.88
N PHE A 75 -0.50 7.43 0.29
CA PHE A 75 -0.35 6.87 -1.04
C PHE A 75 -1.71 6.88 -1.74
N ASP A 76 -1.76 7.32 -2.99
CA ASP A 76 -2.97 7.45 -3.80
C ASP A 76 -4.12 8.18 -3.07
N ASN A 77 -3.79 9.32 -2.44
CA ASN A 77 -4.70 10.15 -1.65
C ASN A 77 -5.34 9.46 -0.42
N LYS A 78 -4.88 8.25 -0.06
CA LYS A 78 -5.29 7.56 1.17
C LYS A 78 -4.17 7.59 2.20
N ALA A 79 -4.54 7.73 3.47
CA ALA A 79 -3.62 7.66 4.60
C ALA A 79 -3.66 6.26 5.22
N TYR A 80 -2.49 5.65 5.36
CA TYR A 80 -2.31 4.32 5.95
C TYR A 80 -1.52 4.45 7.24
N PRO A 81 -2.11 4.15 8.40
CA PRO A 81 -1.38 4.11 9.66
C PRO A 81 -0.18 3.14 9.59
N MET A 82 0.99 3.57 10.03
CA MET A 82 2.20 2.72 10.00
C MET A 82 2.05 1.47 10.88
N SER A 83 1.14 1.49 11.86
CA SER A 83 0.80 0.33 12.69
C SER A 83 0.24 -0.86 11.89
N LEU A 84 -0.32 -0.63 10.70
CA LEU A 84 -0.74 -1.71 9.81
C LEU A 84 0.42 -2.53 9.24
N LEU A 85 1.63 -1.95 9.24
CA LEU A 85 2.85 -2.58 8.71
C LEU A 85 3.67 -3.29 9.79
N GLY A 86 3.39 -3.00 11.04
CA GLY A 86 4.07 -3.59 12.19
C GLY A 86 4.03 -2.74 13.44
N ASP A 87 4.56 -3.28 14.53
CA ASP A 87 4.63 -2.59 15.82
C ASP A 87 5.59 -1.40 15.73
N VAL A 88 5.03 -0.19 15.73
CA VAL A 88 5.78 1.07 15.61
C VAL A 88 6.71 1.34 16.81
N THR A 89 6.54 0.59 17.92
CA THR A 89 7.42 0.70 19.08
C THR A 89 8.66 -0.20 18.98
N LYS A 90 8.58 -1.25 18.14
CA LYS A 90 9.63 -2.27 17.98
C LYS A 90 10.36 -2.19 16.65
N VAL A 91 9.73 -1.62 15.63
CA VAL A 91 10.26 -1.56 14.27
C VAL A 91 10.54 -0.10 13.90
N ASP A 92 11.74 0.17 13.41
CA ASP A 92 12.09 1.52 12.98
C ASP A 92 11.25 1.95 11.76
N ARG A 93 11.02 3.25 11.68
CA ARG A 93 10.18 3.88 10.66
C ARG A 93 10.66 3.61 9.24
N ASP A 94 11.96 3.64 9.02
CA ASP A 94 12.55 3.42 7.69
C ASP A 94 12.24 2.00 7.21
N THR A 95 12.27 1.02 8.10
CA THR A 95 11.86 -0.37 7.81
C THR A 95 10.37 -0.47 7.47
N LEU A 96 9.48 0.24 8.18
CA LEU A 96 8.05 0.24 7.87
C LEU A 96 7.77 0.85 6.49
N ILE A 97 8.45 1.95 6.15
CA ILE A 97 8.35 2.58 4.83
C ILE A 97 8.82 1.62 3.73
N LEU A 98 9.92 0.90 3.94
CA LEU A 98 10.41 -0.09 2.97
C LEU A 98 9.43 -1.25 2.79
N LYS A 99 8.81 -1.76 3.86
CA LYS A 99 7.76 -2.77 3.78
C LYS A 99 6.58 -2.29 2.93
N PHE A 100 6.16 -1.04 3.10
CA PHE A 100 5.07 -0.47 2.29
C PHE A 100 5.45 -0.40 0.81
N ILE A 101 6.66 0.10 0.51
CA ILE A 101 7.18 0.16 -0.86
C ILE A 101 7.23 -1.25 -1.46
N GLU A 102 7.71 -2.24 -0.72
CA GLU A 102 7.77 -3.64 -1.15
C GLU A 102 6.37 -4.19 -1.47
N MET A 103 5.37 -3.90 -0.65
CA MET A 103 3.98 -4.31 -0.92
C MET A 103 3.47 -3.73 -2.25
N ILE A 104 3.65 -2.43 -2.47
CA ILE A 104 3.25 -1.78 -3.73
C ILE A 104 3.96 -2.43 -4.92
N PHE A 105 5.27 -2.62 -4.84
CA PHE A 105 6.04 -3.16 -5.96
C PHE A 105 5.90 -4.67 -6.16
N ASN A 106 5.43 -5.43 -5.18
CA ASN A 106 4.98 -6.81 -5.37
C ASN A 106 3.72 -6.87 -6.25
N ILE A 107 2.79 -5.93 -6.08
CA ILE A 107 1.60 -5.81 -6.96
C ILE A 107 2.04 -5.40 -8.37
N VAL A 108 2.85 -4.34 -8.48
CA VAL A 108 3.32 -3.79 -9.77
C VAL A 108 4.11 -4.81 -10.60
N LYS A 109 4.87 -5.69 -9.96
CA LYS A 109 5.69 -6.71 -10.63
C LYS A 109 4.98 -8.04 -10.87
N SER A 110 3.75 -8.17 -10.43
CA SER A 110 2.98 -9.38 -10.67
C SER A 110 2.61 -9.53 -12.14
N ASP A 111 2.76 -10.74 -12.66
CA ASP A 111 2.32 -11.09 -14.02
C ASP A 111 0.81 -11.43 -14.07
N ASP A 112 0.12 -11.42 -12.94
CA ASP A 112 -1.30 -11.67 -12.87
C ASP A 112 -2.09 -10.49 -13.46
N TRP A 113 -2.78 -10.73 -14.56
CA TRP A 113 -3.56 -9.70 -15.26
C TRP A 113 -4.61 -9.04 -14.39
N ARG A 114 -5.14 -9.74 -13.38
CA ARG A 114 -6.13 -9.24 -12.42
C ARG A 114 -5.60 -8.11 -11.55
N LEU A 115 -4.27 -7.98 -11.44
CA LEU A 115 -3.60 -6.95 -10.65
C LEU A 115 -3.23 -5.71 -11.47
N THR A 116 -3.49 -5.71 -12.77
CA THR A 116 -3.21 -4.56 -13.62
C THR A 116 -4.05 -3.34 -13.19
N GLY A 117 -3.39 -2.26 -12.79
CA GLY A 117 -4.05 -1.05 -12.30
C GLY A 117 -4.52 -1.11 -10.83
N GLN A 118 -4.13 -2.17 -10.10
CA GLN A 118 -4.57 -2.41 -8.72
C GLN A 118 -3.55 -1.98 -7.66
N GLU A 119 -2.55 -1.16 -8.02
CA GLU A 119 -1.35 -0.88 -7.21
C GLU A 119 -1.61 -0.59 -5.74
N GLY A 120 -2.81 -0.19 -5.36
CA GLY A 120 -3.03 0.02 -3.94
C GLY A 120 -4.41 0.41 -3.48
N TYR A 121 -5.40 0.60 -4.33
CA TYR A 121 -6.67 1.15 -3.84
C TYR A 121 -7.44 0.24 -2.86
N LEU A 122 -7.20 -1.07 -2.91
CA LEU A 122 -7.74 -2.05 -1.96
C LEU A 122 -6.75 -2.48 -0.86
N LEU A 123 -5.55 -1.88 -0.78
CA LEU A 123 -4.60 -2.18 0.30
C LEU A 123 -5.23 -1.96 1.67
N PHE A 124 -5.08 -2.95 2.55
CA PHE A 124 -5.65 -2.96 3.90
C PHE A 124 -7.17 -2.75 3.94
N ALA A 125 -7.89 -3.11 2.86
CA ALA A 125 -9.32 -2.97 2.81
C ALA A 125 -9.98 -3.76 3.96
N ARG A 126 -10.96 -3.12 4.60
CA ARG A 126 -11.84 -3.77 5.58
C ARG A 126 -13.00 -4.38 4.82
N LEU A 127 -13.11 -5.69 4.88
CA LEU A 127 -14.09 -6.46 4.15
C LEU A 127 -15.09 -7.12 5.12
N LYS A 128 -16.25 -7.42 4.63
CA LYS A 128 -17.22 -8.33 5.25
C LYS A 128 -17.49 -9.51 4.30
N GLU A 129 -17.78 -10.66 4.89
CA GLU A 129 -18.27 -11.82 4.14
C GLU A 129 -19.71 -11.59 3.73
N VAL A 130 -20.05 -12.01 2.51
CA VAL A 130 -21.40 -11.87 1.95
C VAL A 130 -21.71 -13.08 1.08
N PHE A 131 -22.92 -13.63 1.26
CA PHE A 131 -23.53 -14.56 0.32
C PHE A 131 -24.43 -13.74 -0.62
N PRO A 132 -24.10 -13.60 -1.90
CA PRO A 132 -24.82 -12.70 -2.80
C PRO A 132 -26.31 -12.98 -2.89
N LEU A 133 -26.75 -14.24 -2.80
CA LEU A 133 -28.18 -14.60 -2.79
C LEU A 133 -28.91 -13.98 -1.59
N GLU A 134 -28.33 -14.06 -0.39
CA GLU A 134 -28.91 -13.49 0.83
C GLU A 134 -28.92 -11.95 0.74
N TYR A 135 -27.83 -11.38 0.23
CA TYR A 135 -27.70 -9.93 0.03
C TYR A 135 -28.74 -9.42 -0.99
N ILE A 136 -28.86 -10.05 -2.16
CA ILE A 136 -29.81 -9.67 -3.20
C ILE A 136 -31.25 -9.75 -2.66
N ASN A 137 -31.60 -10.79 -1.92
CA ASN A 137 -32.93 -10.95 -1.33
C ASN A 137 -33.21 -9.89 -0.25
N SER A 138 -32.21 -9.25 0.31
CA SER A 138 -32.36 -8.17 1.29
C SER A 138 -32.55 -6.78 0.68
N LEU A 139 -32.42 -6.64 -0.65
CA LEU A 139 -32.55 -5.36 -1.34
C LEU A 139 -34.02 -5.03 -1.62
N ASP A 140 -34.36 -3.74 -1.61
CA ASP A 140 -35.70 -3.23 -1.97
C ASP A 140 -36.06 -3.53 -3.44
N ASP A 141 -35.05 -3.48 -4.34
CA ASP A 141 -35.18 -3.86 -5.74
C ASP A 141 -34.06 -4.83 -6.18
N PRO A 142 -34.25 -6.15 -5.99
CA PRO A 142 -33.27 -7.17 -6.38
C PRO A 142 -32.92 -7.17 -7.87
N LYS A 143 -33.79 -6.69 -8.74
CA LYS A 143 -33.59 -6.68 -10.20
C LYS A 143 -32.51 -5.67 -10.64
N MET A 144 -32.23 -4.68 -9.80
CA MET A 144 -31.19 -3.66 -10.08
C MET A 144 -29.81 -4.09 -9.63
N PHE A 145 -29.69 -5.23 -8.93
CA PHE A 145 -28.39 -5.71 -8.48
C PHE A 145 -27.54 -6.16 -9.66
N HIS A 146 -26.38 -5.55 -9.80
CA HIS A 146 -25.40 -5.89 -10.83
C HIS A 146 -24.00 -5.49 -10.35
N GLU A 147 -23.27 -6.45 -9.83
CA GLU A 147 -21.92 -6.21 -9.33
C GLU A 147 -20.92 -7.20 -9.92
N HIS A 148 -19.66 -6.77 -9.99
CA HIS A 148 -18.54 -7.56 -10.50
C HIS A 148 -17.41 -7.61 -9.49
N CYS A 149 -16.65 -8.69 -9.53
CA CYS A 149 -15.40 -8.78 -8.80
C CYS A 149 -14.42 -7.69 -9.25
N SER A 150 -13.89 -6.91 -8.31
CA SER A 150 -12.96 -5.83 -8.58
C SER A 150 -11.63 -6.28 -9.21
N PHE A 151 -11.33 -7.58 -9.20
CA PHE A 151 -10.12 -8.15 -9.76
C PHE A 151 -10.35 -8.88 -11.09
N CYS A 152 -11.22 -9.89 -11.14
CA CYS A 152 -11.42 -10.74 -12.32
C CYS A 152 -12.63 -10.36 -13.17
N TRP A 153 -13.44 -9.41 -12.72
CA TRP A 153 -14.69 -8.99 -13.40
C TRP A 153 -15.78 -10.06 -13.47
N ASP A 154 -15.62 -11.21 -12.80
CA ASP A 154 -16.69 -12.20 -12.72
C ASP A 154 -17.92 -11.59 -12.09
N LYS A 155 -19.09 -11.92 -12.61
CA LYS A 155 -20.34 -11.46 -12.06
C LYS A 155 -20.61 -12.11 -10.71
N VAL A 156 -20.90 -11.30 -9.71
CA VAL A 156 -21.23 -11.75 -8.37
C VAL A 156 -22.55 -12.55 -8.38
N GLU A 157 -23.52 -12.12 -9.13
CA GLU A 157 -24.83 -12.75 -9.27
C GLU A 157 -24.80 -14.16 -9.85
N GLU A 158 -23.84 -14.47 -10.75
CA GLU A 158 -23.66 -15.81 -11.32
C GLU A 158 -23.17 -16.82 -10.27
N ASN A 159 -22.55 -16.36 -9.22
CA ASN A 159 -22.02 -17.15 -8.11
C ASN A 159 -22.73 -16.85 -6.79
N LYS A 160 -24.03 -16.53 -6.84
CA LYS A 160 -24.81 -16.01 -5.71
C LYS A 160 -24.94 -16.95 -4.50
N ASP A 161 -24.72 -18.24 -4.70
CA ASP A 161 -24.73 -19.23 -3.63
C ASP A 161 -23.33 -19.43 -3.00
N LYS A 162 -22.30 -18.79 -3.56
CA LYS A 162 -20.92 -18.84 -3.05
C LYS A 162 -20.62 -17.63 -2.18
N LYS A 163 -19.74 -17.83 -1.21
CA LYS A 163 -19.23 -16.75 -0.39
C LYS A 163 -18.42 -15.76 -1.24
N HIS A 164 -18.68 -14.48 -1.04
CA HIS A 164 -17.93 -13.36 -1.59
C HIS A 164 -17.52 -12.42 -0.46
N TYR A 165 -16.77 -11.40 -0.80
CA TYR A 165 -16.35 -10.36 0.13
C TYR A 165 -16.67 -9.00 -0.48
N CYS A 166 -17.06 -8.05 0.36
CA CYS A 166 -17.20 -6.68 -0.10
C CYS A 166 -16.67 -5.69 0.93
N THR A 167 -16.32 -4.49 0.49
CA THR A 167 -15.98 -3.40 1.38
C THR A 167 -17.19 -3.00 2.24
N LEU A 168 -16.93 -2.38 3.40
CA LEU A 168 -18.00 -2.07 4.36
C LEU A 168 -19.07 -1.12 3.81
N ASP A 169 -18.71 -0.35 2.78
CA ASP A 169 -19.61 0.54 2.03
C ASP A 169 -20.33 -0.15 0.86
N ASN A 170 -20.12 -1.46 0.67
CA ASN A 170 -20.61 -2.30 -0.42
C ASN A 170 -20.16 -1.87 -1.83
N TYR A 171 -19.12 -1.05 -1.95
CA TYR A 171 -18.69 -0.50 -3.24
C TYR A 171 -17.79 -1.43 -4.03
N HIS A 172 -16.87 -2.15 -3.36
CA HIS A 172 -15.96 -3.10 -4.02
C HIS A 172 -16.33 -4.52 -3.62
N TRP A 173 -16.58 -5.34 -4.62
CA TRP A 173 -16.85 -6.77 -4.46
C TRP A 173 -15.65 -7.61 -4.88
N ILE A 174 -15.39 -8.68 -4.18
CA ILE A 174 -14.26 -9.59 -4.41
C ILE A 174 -14.79 -11.01 -4.34
N CYS A 175 -14.63 -11.78 -5.43
CA CYS A 175 -15.00 -13.19 -5.42
C CYS A 175 -14.09 -13.99 -4.48
N ASN A 176 -14.57 -15.15 -4.04
CA ASN A 176 -13.83 -16.00 -3.09
C ASN A 176 -12.45 -16.41 -3.61
N GLU A 177 -12.32 -16.67 -4.91
CA GLU A 177 -11.05 -17.04 -5.54
C GLU A 177 -10.04 -15.90 -5.46
N CYS A 178 -10.43 -14.70 -5.93
CA CYS A 178 -9.56 -13.51 -5.86
C CYS A 178 -9.22 -13.11 -4.42
N TYR A 179 -10.15 -13.29 -3.48
CA TYR A 179 -9.86 -13.07 -2.07
C TYR A 179 -8.75 -14.00 -1.59
N ASN A 180 -8.86 -15.31 -1.82
CA ASN A 180 -7.89 -16.29 -1.38
C ASN A 180 -6.50 -16.07 -2.02
N ASP A 181 -6.48 -15.69 -3.31
CA ASP A 181 -5.24 -15.44 -4.04
C ASP A 181 -4.52 -14.17 -3.53
N PHE A 182 -5.27 -13.13 -3.16
CA PHE A 182 -4.71 -11.80 -2.91
C PHE A 182 -4.77 -11.32 -1.46
N GLU A 183 -5.43 -12.05 -0.52
CA GLU A 183 -5.60 -11.61 0.86
C GLU A 183 -4.27 -11.22 1.54
N LYS A 184 -3.22 -12.03 1.31
CA LYS A 184 -1.89 -11.79 1.90
C LYS A 184 -1.18 -10.59 1.27
N MET A 185 -1.34 -10.43 -0.04
CA MET A 185 -0.70 -9.36 -0.80
C MET A 185 -1.32 -8.00 -0.44
N PHE A 186 -2.64 -7.91 -0.38
CA PHE A 186 -3.38 -6.68 -0.05
C PHE A 186 -3.60 -6.47 1.45
N LYS A 187 -3.31 -7.47 2.29
CA LYS A 187 -3.55 -7.41 3.74
C LYS A 187 -5.00 -7.10 4.08
N PHE A 188 -5.93 -7.79 3.43
CA PHE A 188 -7.34 -7.65 3.75
C PHE A 188 -7.64 -7.97 5.22
N ASN A 189 -8.61 -7.27 5.77
CA ASN A 189 -9.07 -7.45 7.15
C ASN A 189 -10.57 -7.73 7.13
N ILE A 190 -10.95 -8.95 7.53
CA ILE A 190 -12.36 -9.31 7.67
C ILE A 190 -12.88 -8.72 8.97
N LYS A 191 -13.99 -7.99 8.86
CA LYS A 191 -14.74 -7.53 10.03
C LYS A 191 -15.74 -8.62 10.40
N GLU A 192 -15.55 -9.19 11.58
CA GLU A 192 -16.55 -10.00 12.26
C GLU A 192 -17.76 -9.16 12.68
#